data_a816a719a2485cda7a4d1843e8cd86f4
#
_entry.id   a816a719a2485cda7a4d1843e8cd86f4
#
_cell.length_a   1.000
_cell.length_b   1.000
_cell.length_c   1.000
_cell.angle_alpha   90.00
_cell.angle_beta   90.00
_cell.angle_gamma   90.00
#
_symmetry.space_group_name_H-M   'P 1'
#
loop_
_entity.id
_entity.type
_entity.pdbx_description
1 polymer ?
#
loop_
_entity_poly.entity_id
_entity_poly.type
_entity_poly.pdbx_seq_one_letter_code
_entity_poly.pdbx_strand_id
1 'polypeptide(L)'
;MKPLDSRSRFAPKNVLLATDFSPASEAALPHALIIAGQYGSKLYIAHVICPEFRDLQPSETTATMIRQERGFTEQKLEPLLSAVRQKGISCQPLVGEGEIWDVLLDMIRQNDIDLIVVGTHGRRGRSKLQLGSVAEEAFRMAPCPVLTVGPKSSETRSMDIQLGHILYPVEFVPDSSNAAAYAVSLAEEYHAKLTYMKVFEDMVPSPEEKAQIQEPVRHWMDDHIPAESDLRERTSFELGFGPTAEAILKFASDRGVDLIVMSVRRMDPVMAAHFDKPDTAYDVVRAAPCPVLTVR
;
A
#
# COMPACT_ATOMS: atom_id res chain seq x y z
N MET A 1 3.28 21.70 -21.16
CA MET A 1 3.10 20.70 -20.08
C MET A 1 4.26 20.85 -19.10
N LYS A 2 4.07 20.85 -17.80
CA LYS A 2 5.15 20.96 -16.82
C LYS A 2 5.88 19.60 -16.74
N PRO A 3 7.23 19.57 -16.73
CA PRO A 3 7.97 18.35 -16.44
C PRO A 3 7.49 17.79 -15.08
N LEU A 4 7.52 16.47 -14.90
CA LEU A 4 7.27 15.81 -13.64
C LEU A 4 8.05 16.56 -12.56
N ASP A 5 7.33 17.20 -11.64
CA ASP A 5 7.92 17.94 -10.53
C ASP A 5 8.75 16.94 -9.71
N SER A 6 9.90 17.34 -9.20
CA SER A 6 10.76 16.52 -8.33
C SER A 6 10.04 15.96 -7.09
N ARG A 7 8.82 16.42 -6.83
CA ARG A 7 7.90 15.93 -5.80
C ARG A 7 7.18 14.62 -6.18
N SER A 8 7.29 14.17 -7.42
CA SER A 8 6.56 13.00 -7.93
C SER A 8 7.38 11.70 -7.87
N ARG A 9 8.59 11.69 -7.27
CA ARG A 9 9.37 10.48 -7.06
C ARG A 9 8.96 9.78 -5.78
N PHE A 10 8.88 8.45 -5.83
CA PHE A 10 8.71 7.63 -4.63
C PHE A 10 10.03 7.68 -3.82
N ALA A 11 10.04 8.43 -2.75
CA ALA A 11 11.19 8.58 -1.87
C ALA A 11 10.73 8.93 -0.45
N PRO A 12 10.10 7.97 0.26
CA PRO A 12 9.55 8.21 1.58
C PRO A 12 10.68 8.51 2.58
N LYS A 13 10.44 9.53 3.44
CA LYS A 13 11.37 9.92 4.51
C LYS A 13 10.96 9.35 5.86
N ASN A 14 9.65 9.25 6.09
CA ASN A 14 9.05 8.80 7.34
C ASN A 14 8.07 7.68 7.03
N VAL A 15 8.46 6.45 7.32
CA VAL A 15 7.66 5.25 7.06
C VAL A 15 7.02 4.78 8.37
N LEU A 16 5.72 4.56 8.38
CA LEU A 16 5.01 3.99 9.51
C LEU A 16 4.61 2.54 9.21
N LEU A 17 5.09 1.62 10.04
CA LEU A 17 4.61 0.24 10.09
C LEU A 17 3.56 0.12 11.19
N ALA A 18 2.31 -0.14 10.84
CA ALA A 18 1.27 -0.45 11.80
C ALA A 18 1.30 -1.95 12.15
N THR A 19 1.41 -2.28 13.43
CA THR A 19 1.46 -3.67 13.90
C THR A 19 0.51 -3.93 15.04
N ASP A 20 -0.16 -5.09 14.97
CA ASP A 20 -0.90 -5.69 16.08
C ASP A 20 -0.20 -6.96 16.60
N PHE A 21 1.04 -7.20 16.19
CA PHE A 21 1.84 -8.39 16.46
C PHE A 21 1.19 -9.68 15.96
N SER A 22 0.31 -9.61 14.99
CA SER A 22 -0.21 -10.78 14.28
C SER A 22 0.77 -11.25 13.21
N PRO A 23 0.71 -12.52 12.77
CA PRO A 23 1.54 -12.99 11.65
C PRO A 23 1.37 -12.17 10.38
N ALA A 24 0.19 -11.57 10.16
CA ALA A 24 -0.07 -10.75 8.98
C ALA A 24 0.60 -9.37 9.08
N SER A 25 0.60 -8.73 10.26
CA SER A 25 1.36 -7.49 10.46
C SER A 25 2.88 -7.75 10.47
N GLU A 26 3.32 -8.91 10.97
CA GLU A 26 4.72 -9.33 10.89
C GLU A 26 5.19 -9.55 9.44
N ALA A 27 4.30 -10.02 8.55
CA ALA A 27 4.60 -10.15 7.12
C ALA A 27 4.86 -8.80 6.41
N ALA A 28 4.36 -7.70 6.95
CA ALA A 28 4.58 -6.36 6.42
C ALA A 28 5.96 -5.77 6.82
N LEU A 29 6.55 -6.26 7.90
CA LEU A 29 7.82 -5.73 8.42
C LEU A 29 8.99 -5.81 7.41
N PRO A 30 9.26 -6.93 6.71
CA PRO A 30 10.34 -6.99 5.72
C PRO A 30 10.22 -5.89 4.66
N HIS A 31 9.01 -5.60 4.18
CA HIS A 31 8.76 -4.55 3.21
C HIS A 31 9.07 -3.16 3.76
N ALA A 32 8.65 -2.87 4.99
CA ALA A 32 8.99 -1.62 5.66
C ALA A 32 10.50 -1.45 5.86
N LEU A 33 11.23 -2.52 6.22
CA LEU A 33 12.66 -2.51 6.40
C LEU A 33 13.42 -2.25 5.11
N ILE A 34 13.01 -2.88 4.00
CA ILE A 34 13.64 -2.71 2.70
C ILE A 34 13.45 -1.28 2.22
N ILE A 35 12.23 -0.75 2.30
CA ILE A 35 11.95 0.64 1.93
C ILE A 35 12.77 1.59 2.81
N ALA A 36 12.76 1.41 4.13
CA ALA A 36 13.51 2.26 5.03
C ALA A 36 15.02 2.21 4.78
N GLY A 37 15.57 1.03 4.50
CA GLY A 37 16.98 0.85 4.15
C GLY A 37 17.35 1.48 2.81
N GLN A 38 16.53 1.27 1.78
CA GLN A 38 16.77 1.78 0.43
C GLN A 38 16.74 3.31 0.37
N TYR A 39 15.77 3.93 1.03
CA TYR A 39 15.58 5.39 0.98
C TYR A 39 16.24 6.14 2.16
N GLY A 40 16.85 5.45 3.10
CA GLY A 40 17.35 6.05 4.33
C GLY A 40 16.24 6.64 5.19
N SER A 41 15.05 6.08 5.12
CA SER A 41 13.88 6.56 5.83
C SER A 41 13.97 6.29 7.32
N LYS A 42 13.35 7.14 8.13
CA LYS A 42 13.07 6.82 9.52
C LYS A 42 11.85 5.92 9.60
N LEU A 43 12.00 4.76 10.27
CA LEU A 43 10.91 3.80 10.45
C LEU A 43 10.23 4.01 11.80
N TYR A 44 8.94 4.26 11.78
CA TYR A 44 8.08 4.31 12.96
C TYR A 44 7.31 3.01 13.06
N ILE A 45 7.41 2.32 14.19
CA ILE A 45 6.68 1.09 14.47
C ILE A 45 5.54 1.44 15.41
N ALA A 46 4.31 1.46 14.89
CA ALA A 46 3.13 1.93 15.57
C ALA A 46 2.28 0.76 16.09
N HIS A 47 1.91 0.82 17.35
CA HIS A 47 0.91 -0.05 17.97
C HIS A 47 -0.10 0.78 18.74
N VAL A 48 -1.39 0.46 18.59
CA VAL A 48 -2.46 1.11 19.33
C VAL A 48 -3.10 0.09 20.28
N ILE A 49 -3.07 0.43 21.56
CA ILE A 49 -3.77 -0.30 22.62
C ILE A 49 -5.23 0.12 22.54
N CYS A 50 -6.09 -0.78 22.06
CA CYS A 50 -7.52 -0.58 21.99
C CYS A 50 -8.17 -1.37 23.13
N PRO A 51 -8.66 -0.73 24.19
CA PRO A 51 -9.36 -1.43 25.28
C PRO A 51 -10.60 -2.13 24.73
N GLU A 52 -10.73 -3.42 24.96
CA GLU A 52 -11.91 -4.20 24.50
C GLU A 52 -13.22 -3.77 25.19
N PHE A 53 -13.12 -2.93 26.20
CA PHE A 53 -14.23 -2.53 27.09
C PHE A 53 -14.52 -1.03 26.97
N ARG A 54 -14.92 -0.57 25.78
CA ARG A 54 -15.29 0.84 25.54
C ARG A 54 -16.45 1.35 26.39
N ASP A 55 -17.33 0.44 26.81
CA ASP A 55 -18.55 0.77 27.55
C ASP A 55 -18.36 0.78 29.07
N LEU A 56 -17.18 0.46 29.57
CA LEU A 56 -16.89 0.50 30.99
C LEU A 56 -16.46 1.90 31.41
N GLN A 57 -17.11 2.41 32.44
CA GLN A 57 -16.69 3.64 33.14
C GLN A 57 -15.20 3.55 33.52
N PRO A 58 -14.44 4.66 33.44
CA PRO A 58 -13.05 4.69 33.90
C PRO A 58 -12.98 4.14 35.35
N SER A 59 -12.25 3.05 35.49
CA SER A 59 -12.08 2.37 36.79
C SER A 59 -10.61 2.02 37.00
N GLU A 60 -10.23 1.76 38.26
CA GLU A 60 -8.87 1.27 38.59
C GLU A 60 -8.53 -0.03 37.83
N THR A 61 -9.54 -0.87 37.61
CA THR A 61 -9.39 -2.11 36.85
C THR A 61 -9.03 -1.83 35.41
N THR A 62 -9.71 -0.91 34.74
CA THR A 62 -9.43 -0.50 33.37
C THR A 62 -8.02 0.09 33.25
N ALA A 63 -7.64 0.98 34.18
CA ALA A 63 -6.31 1.57 34.20
C ALA A 63 -5.20 0.53 34.44
N THR A 64 -5.47 -0.52 35.21
CA THR A 64 -4.52 -1.62 35.44
C THR A 64 -4.37 -2.48 34.20
N MET A 65 -5.47 -2.79 33.51
CA MET A 65 -5.43 -3.54 32.24
C MET A 65 -4.63 -2.80 31.16
N ILE A 66 -4.85 -1.50 31.01
CA ILE A 66 -4.09 -0.67 30.06
C ILE A 66 -2.59 -0.68 30.41
N ARG A 67 -2.23 -0.57 31.69
CA ARG A 67 -0.83 -0.64 32.12
C ARG A 67 -0.19 -2.01 31.80
N GLN A 68 -0.91 -3.09 31.99
CA GLN A 68 -0.43 -4.44 31.67
C GLN A 68 -0.24 -4.59 30.15
N GLU A 69 -1.19 -4.13 29.34
CA GLU A 69 -1.10 -4.20 27.88
C GLU A 69 0.05 -3.32 27.34
N ARG A 70 0.27 -2.15 27.96
CA ARG A 70 1.43 -1.31 27.64
C ARG A 70 2.75 -2.02 27.94
N GLY A 71 2.89 -2.63 29.12
CA GLY A 71 4.09 -3.42 29.46
C GLY A 71 4.32 -4.58 28.51
N PHE A 72 3.28 -5.27 28.10
CA PHE A 72 3.36 -6.34 27.10
C PHE A 72 3.76 -5.81 25.72
N THR A 73 3.21 -4.67 25.32
CA THR A 73 3.55 -3.99 24.06
C THR A 73 5.03 -3.61 24.04
N GLU A 74 5.54 -3.00 25.10
CA GLU A 74 6.96 -2.61 25.22
C GLU A 74 7.90 -3.83 25.17
N GLN A 75 7.54 -4.92 25.84
CA GLN A 75 8.31 -6.18 25.78
C GLN A 75 8.37 -6.78 24.37
N LYS A 76 7.33 -6.60 23.56
CA LYS A 76 7.31 -7.05 22.16
C LYS A 76 8.03 -6.10 21.21
N LEU A 77 7.92 -4.79 21.45
CA LEU A 77 8.54 -3.80 20.58
C LEU A 77 10.06 -3.75 20.72
N GLU A 78 10.59 -3.87 21.92
CA GLU A 78 12.04 -3.69 22.16
C GLU A 78 12.93 -4.66 21.37
N PRO A 79 12.66 -5.98 21.32
CA PRO A 79 13.43 -6.90 20.47
C PRO A 79 13.34 -6.53 18.99
N LEU A 80 12.17 -6.10 18.54
CA LEU A 80 11.93 -5.69 17.16
C LEU A 80 12.74 -4.42 16.80
N LEU A 81 12.66 -3.40 17.64
CA LEU A 81 13.43 -2.18 17.48
C LEU A 81 14.95 -2.42 17.51
N SER A 82 15.41 -3.28 18.41
CA SER A 82 16.81 -3.68 18.49
C SER A 82 17.28 -4.35 17.19
N ALA A 83 16.48 -5.29 16.64
CA ALA A 83 16.80 -5.96 15.39
C ALA A 83 16.83 -4.98 14.20
N VAL A 84 15.94 -3.99 14.18
CA VAL A 84 15.90 -2.93 13.14
C VAL A 84 17.15 -2.03 13.23
N ARG A 85 17.51 -1.59 14.44
CA ARG A 85 18.70 -0.77 14.68
C ARG A 85 20.00 -1.48 14.30
N GLN A 86 20.09 -2.79 14.54
CA GLN A 86 21.25 -3.61 14.14
C GLN A 86 21.46 -3.64 12.62
N LYS A 87 20.40 -3.38 11.84
CA LYS A 87 20.48 -3.23 10.37
C LYS A 87 20.86 -1.83 9.92
N GLY A 88 21.17 -0.92 10.85
CA GLY A 88 21.51 0.47 10.56
C GLY A 88 20.30 1.35 10.23
N ILE A 89 19.07 0.89 10.42
CA ILE A 89 17.86 1.64 10.14
C ILE A 89 17.47 2.46 11.39
N SER A 90 17.29 3.78 11.19
CA SER A 90 16.74 4.64 12.24
C SER A 90 15.30 4.27 12.54
N CYS A 91 14.98 3.92 13.78
CA CYS A 91 13.61 3.55 14.13
C CYS A 91 13.15 4.09 15.48
N GLN A 92 11.84 4.30 15.59
CA GLN A 92 11.16 4.81 16.78
C GLN A 92 9.84 4.06 17.02
N PRO A 93 9.53 3.64 18.27
CA PRO A 93 8.21 3.13 18.61
C PRO A 93 7.20 4.26 18.74
N LEU A 94 5.97 4.00 18.32
CA LEU A 94 4.81 4.83 18.60
C LEU A 94 3.75 3.96 19.27
N VAL A 95 3.45 4.22 20.53
CA VAL A 95 2.42 3.51 21.28
C VAL A 95 1.35 4.49 21.72
N GLY A 96 0.13 4.27 21.28
CA GLY A 96 -1.02 5.08 21.65
C GLY A 96 -2.15 4.25 22.24
N GLU A 97 -3.14 4.91 22.80
CA GLU A 97 -4.31 4.31 23.45
C GLU A 97 -5.58 4.96 22.90
N GLY A 98 -6.56 4.16 22.51
CA GLY A 98 -7.85 4.68 22.05
C GLY A 98 -8.40 3.98 20.81
N GLU A 99 -9.18 4.72 20.03
CA GLU A 99 -9.66 4.28 18.73
C GLU A 99 -8.50 4.14 17.76
N ILE A 100 -8.37 2.97 17.16
CA ILE A 100 -7.16 2.61 16.44
C ILE A 100 -6.85 3.61 15.34
N TRP A 101 -7.84 3.94 14.51
CA TRP A 101 -7.61 4.82 13.38
C TRP A 101 -7.37 6.27 13.80
N ASP A 102 -8.11 6.79 14.77
CA ASP A 102 -7.93 8.16 15.26
C ASP A 102 -6.51 8.35 15.81
N VAL A 103 -6.05 7.40 16.62
CA VAL A 103 -4.69 7.43 17.19
C VAL A 103 -3.62 7.29 16.09
N LEU A 104 -3.81 6.39 15.11
CA LEU A 104 -2.88 6.26 13.99
C LEU A 104 -2.83 7.53 13.15
N LEU A 105 -3.97 8.16 12.89
CA LEU A 105 -4.05 9.40 12.12
C LEU A 105 -3.31 10.56 12.82
N ASP A 106 -3.39 10.63 14.13
CA ASP A 106 -2.63 11.61 14.93
C ASP A 106 -1.12 11.30 14.86
N MET A 107 -0.71 10.03 14.98
CA MET A 107 0.69 9.62 14.81
C MET A 107 1.23 9.98 13.42
N ILE A 108 0.43 9.77 12.37
CA ILE A 108 0.77 10.10 10.99
C ILE A 108 1.03 11.60 10.86
N ARG A 109 0.14 12.44 11.39
CA ARG A 109 0.24 13.89 11.30
C ARG A 109 1.40 14.46 12.13
N GLN A 110 1.57 13.96 13.36
CA GLN A 110 2.60 14.45 14.29
C GLN A 110 4.04 14.09 13.86
N ASN A 111 4.20 13.04 13.06
CA ASN A 111 5.51 12.56 12.63
C ASN A 111 5.75 12.74 11.13
N ASP A 112 4.92 13.52 10.43
CA ASP A 112 5.02 13.78 8.99
C ASP A 112 5.19 12.48 8.18
N ILE A 113 4.40 11.45 8.52
CA ILE A 113 4.46 10.15 7.84
C ILE A 113 4.03 10.32 6.38
N ASP A 114 4.88 9.86 5.48
CA ASP A 114 4.69 9.95 4.04
C ASP A 114 4.51 8.58 3.34
N LEU A 115 4.63 7.48 4.10
CA LEU A 115 4.24 6.13 3.68
C LEU A 115 3.75 5.31 4.87
N ILE A 116 2.60 4.67 4.72
CA ILE A 116 2.11 3.66 5.67
C ILE A 116 2.34 2.26 5.08
N VAL A 117 2.85 1.35 5.90
CA VAL A 117 2.97 -0.08 5.57
C VAL A 117 2.10 -0.87 6.54
N VAL A 118 1.21 -1.70 6.02
CA VAL A 118 0.24 -2.44 6.83
C VAL A 118 -0.04 -3.82 6.23
N GLY A 119 -0.24 -4.82 7.11
CA GLY A 119 -0.72 -6.14 6.68
C GLY A 119 -2.21 -6.12 6.35
N THR A 120 -2.64 -6.86 5.33
CA THR A 120 -4.06 -6.90 4.91
C THR A 120 -4.99 -7.60 5.88
N HIS A 121 -4.47 -8.39 6.83
CA HIS A 121 -5.24 -9.13 7.83
C HIS A 121 -4.65 -8.85 9.22
N GLY A 122 -5.46 -8.92 10.26
CA GLY A 122 -5.03 -8.73 11.64
C GLY A 122 -5.52 -9.86 12.55
N ARG A 123 -5.34 -9.73 13.89
CA ARG A 123 -5.74 -10.71 14.91
C ARG A 123 -7.23 -11.14 14.82
N ARG A 124 -8.10 -10.23 14.38
CA ARG A 124 -9.56 -10.45 14.31
C ARG A 124 -10.04 -10.97 12.97
N GLY A 125 -9.16 -11.18 12.00
CA GLY A 125 -9.51 -11.66 10.65
C GLY A 125 -10.15 -13.06 10.69
N ARG A 126 -11.47 -13.10 10.85
CA ARG A 126 -12.28 -14.34 10.89
C ARG A 126 -12.46 -14.98 9.52
N SER A 127 -12.10 -14.30 8.44
CA SER A 127 -12.26 -14.78 7.07
C SER A 127 -11.07 -14.33 6.22
N LYS A 128 -10.50 -15.24 5.44
CA LYS A 128 -9.50 -14.92 4.39
C LYS A 128 -10.05 -14.00 3.30
N LEU A 129 -11.34 -13.66 3.38
CA LEU A 129 -12.09 -12.89 2.38
C LEU A 129 -12.34 -11.43 2.79
N GLN A 130 -11.92 -10.99 3.99
CA GLN A 130 -12.12 -9.60 4.45
C GLN A 130 -10.80 -8.94 4.76
N LEU A 131 -10.67 -7.68 4.33
CA LEU A 131 -9.58 -6.81 4.72
C LEU A 131 -9.64 -6.53 6.23
N GLY A 132 -8.50 -6.45 6.91
CA GLY A 132 -8.46 -6.05 8.32
C GLY A 132 -8.90 -4.59 8.49
N SER A 133 -9.55 -4.27 9.62
CA SER A 133 -10.10 -2.93 9.86
C SER A 133 -9.07 -1.81 9.67
N VAL A 134 -7.86 -1.98 10.19
CA VAL A 134 -6.78 -0.99 10.06
C VAL A 134 -6.34 -0.81 8.61
N ALA A 135 -6.21 -1.92 7.87
CA ALA A 135 -5.84 -1.87 6.46
C ALA A 135 -6.95 -1.20 5.62
N GLU A 136 -8.22 -1.48 5.93
CA GLU A 136 -9.36 -0.86 5.27
C GLU A 136 -9.45 0.64 5.55
N GLU A 137 -9.30 1.04 6.81
CA GLU A 137 -9.30 2.45 7.19
C GLU A 137 -8.11 3.21 6.60
N ALA A 138 -6.91 2.63 6.62
CA ALA A 138 -5.73 3.20 5.97
C ALA A 138 -5.97 3.36 4.46
N PHE A 139 -6.46 2.32 3.79
CA PHE A 139 -6.84 2.35 2.39
C PHE A 139 -7.86 3.46 2.08
N ARG A 140 -8.88 3.65 2.93
CA ARG A 140 -9.97 4.62 2.69
C ARG A 140 -9.63 6.06 3.09
N MET A 141 -8.78 6.27 4.10
CA MET A 141 -8.68 7.57 4.77
C MET A 141 -7.26 8.11 4.95
N ALA A 142 -6.22 7.31 4.69
CA ALA A 142 -4.85 7.78 4.89
C ALA A 142 -4.53 9.01 4.03
N PRO A 143 -3.86 10.02 4.60
CA PRO A 143 -3.48 11.23 3.87
C PRO A 143 -2.24 11.05 2.98
N CYS A 144 -1.56 9.91 3.08
CA CYS A 144 -0.35 9.54 2.34
C CYS A 144 -0.51 8.17 1.67
N PRO A 145 0.40 7.76 0.78
CA PRO A 145 0.41 6.44 0.17
C PRO A 145 0.39 5.31 1.20
N VAL A 146 -0.26 4.20 0.84
CA VAL A 146 -0.38 3.01 1.69
C VAL A 146 0.11 1.79 0.93
N LEU A 147 1.12 1.11 1.47
CA LEU A 147 1.56 -0.20 1.02
C LEU A 147 0.87 -1.28 1.85
N THR A 148 -0.03 -2.02 1.23
CA THR A 148 -0.70 -3.16 1.85
C THR A 148 -0.01 -4.46 1.47
N VAL A 149 0.27 -5.31 2.47
CA VAL A 149 0.99 -6.57 2.29
C VAL A 149 0.07 -7.73 2.65
N GLY A 150 -0.23 -8.56 1.66
CA GLY A 150 -1.07 -9.74 1.84
C GLY A 150 -0.29 -10.98 2.34
N PRO A 151 -0.98 -12.01 2.83
CA PRO A 151 -0.34 -13.22 3.36
C PRO A 151 0.44 -14.01 2.31
N LYS A 152 0.09 -13.89 1.03
CA LYS A 152 0.81 -14.53 -0.07
C LYS A 152 2.16 -13.87 -0.36
N SER A 153 2.30 -12.60 -0.04
CA SER A 153 3.53 -11.84 -0.22
C SER A 153 4.60 -12.17 0.82
N SER A 154 4.24 -12.86 1.92
CA SER A 154 5.15 -13.22 3.00
C SER A 154 6.06 -14.40 2.70
N GLU A 155 5.85 -15.13 1.60
CA GLU A 155 6.72 -16.23 1.18
C GLU A 155 8.08 -15.77 0.66
N THR A 156 8.24 -14.47 0.40
CA THR A 156 9.51 -13.85 0.03
C THR A 156 10.41 -13.76 1.27
N ARG A 157 11.07 -14.87 1.61
CA ARG A 157 12.01 -15.00 2.75
C ARG A 157 13.36 -14.31 2.53
N SER A 158 13.57 -13.68 1.39
CA SER A 158 14.81 -12.96 1.08
C SER A 158 14.68 -11.50 1.50
N MET A 159 15.72 -10.96 2.13
CA MET A 159 15.80 -9.55 2.50
C MET A 159 16.03 -8.62 1.30
N ASP A 160 16.06 -9.18 0.10
CA ASP A 160 16.12 -8.47 -1.18
C ASP A 160 14.77 -8.61 -1.86
N ILE A 161 13.89 -7.62 -1.72
CA ILE A 161 12.74 -7.52 -2.61
C ILE A 161 13.29 -7.07 -3.96
N GLN A 162 13.43 -8.00 -4.87
CA GLN A 162 13.65 -7.68 -6.27
C GLN A 162 12.29 -7.36 -6.88
N LEU A 163 11.99 -6.08 -7.08
CA LEU A 163 10.84 -5.68 -7.88
C LEU A 163 11.22 -5.88 -9.35
N GLY A 164 10.91 -7.03 -9.90
CA GLY A 164 11.17 -7.33 -11.31
C GLY A 164 10.03 -6.91 -12.23
N HIS A 165 8.79 -6.86 -11.71
CA HIS A 165 7.61 -6.54 -12.50
C HIS A 165 6.60 -5.72 -11.70
N ILE A 166 6.32 -4.50 -12.17
CA ILE A 166 5.33 -3.60 -11.60
C ILE A 166 4.13 -3.51 -12.53
N LEU A 167 2.93 -3.67 -11.99
CA LEU A 167 1.66 -3.50 -12.67
C LEU A 167 1.00 -2.19 -12.25
N TYR A 168 0.64 -1.36 -13.22
CA TYR A 168 -0.14 -0.15 -13.01
C TYR A 168 -1.46 -0.22 -13.79
N PRO A 169 -2.58 -0.58 -13.15
CA PRO A 169 -3.90 -0.49 -13.75
C PRO A 169 -4.26 0.97 -14.01
N VAL A 170 -4.58 1.29 -15.27
CA VAL A 170 -4.82 2.67 -15.71
C VAL A 170 -6.31 2.97 -15.73
N GLU A 171 -6.71 4.00 -14.99
CA GLU A 171 -7.95 4.72 -15.24
C GLU A 171 -7.59 6.02 -15.97
N PHE A 172 -8.12 6.24 -17.18
CA PHE A 172 -7.91 7.51 -17.92
C PHE A 172 -8.68 8.65 -17.27
N VAL A 173 -8.31 9.00 -16.04
CA VAL A 173 -8.88 10.12 -15.27
C VAL A 173 -7.76 11.08 -14.86
N PRO A 174 -8.01 12.40 -14.83
CA PRO A 174 -6.99 13.40 -14.55
C PRO A 174 -6.24 13.23 -13.21
N ASP A 175 -6.85 12.58 -12.21
CA ASP A 175 -6.30 12.44 -10.86
C ASP A 175 -5.35 11.25 -10.67
N SER A 176 -5.07 10.47 -11.72
CA SER A 176 -4.20 9.28 -11.63
C SER A 176 -2.70 9.58 -11.76
N SER A 177 -2.32 10.83 -11.93
CA SER A 177 -0.94 11.25 -12.23
C SER A 177 0.11 10.88 -11.17
N ASN A 178 -0.24 10.98 -9.88
CA ASN A 178 0.72 10.67 -8.80
C ASN A 178 1.04 9.17 -8.72
N ALA A 179 0.07 8.30 -8.88
CA ALA A 179 0.28 6.85 -8.87
C ALA A 179 1.14 6.41 -10.07
N ALA A 180 0.90 7.00 -11.24
CA ALA A 180 1.71 6.77 -12.43
C ALA A 180 3.17 7.17 -12.21
N ALA A 181 3.41 8.36 -11.64
CA ALA A 181 4.74 8.85 -11.34
C ALA A 181 5.49 7.93 -10.35
N TYR A 182 4.79 7.37 -9.37
CA TYR A 182 5.37 6.41 -8.43
C TYR A 182 5.67 5.08 -9.12
N ALA A 183 4.79 4.57 -9.98
CA ALA A 183 5.04 3.35 -10.75
C ALA A 183 6.27 3.49 -11.65
N VAL A 184 6.41 4.63 -12.35
CA VAL A 184 7.58 4.95 -13.19
C VAL A 184 8.84 5.06 -12.33
N SER A 185 8.80 5.84 -11.24
CA SER A 185 9.96 6.03 -10.35
C SER A 185 10.47 4.72 -9.76
N LEU A 186 9.57 3.85 -9.31
CA LEU A 186 9.94 2.53 -8.79
C LEU A 186 10.48 1.61 -9.88
N ALA A 187 9.87 1.63 -11.08
CA ALA A 187 10.33 0.82 -12.19
C ALA A 187 11.73 1.23 -12.68
N GLU A 188 12.04 2.52 -12.70
CA GLU A 188 13.39 3.02 -13.00
C GLU A 188 14.40 2.59 -11.95
N GLU A 189 14.08 2.79 -10.67
CA GLU A 189 15.01 2.54 -9.57
C GLU A 189 15.37 1.07 -9.40
N TYR A 190 14.38 0.18 -9.56
CA TYR A 190 14.58 -1.27 -9.43
C TYR A 190 14.89 -1.97 -10.76
N HIS A 191 15.04 -1.23 -11.86
CA HIS A 191 15.15 -1.79 -13.21
C HIS A 191 14.04 -2.80 -13.55
N ALA A 192 12.84 -2.55 -13.00
CA ALA A 192 11.70 -3.42 -13.17
C ALA A 192 11.02 -3.23 -14.54
N LYS A 193 10.35 -4.30 -15.00
CA LYS A 193 9.35 -4.18 -16.05
C LYS A 193 8.15 -3.41 -15.54
N LEU A 194 7.63 -2.45 -16.32
CA LEU A 194 6.39 -1.73 -16.03
C LEU A 194 5.31 -2.14 -17.02
N THR A 195 4.19 -2.62 -16.51
CA THR A 195 3.02 -2.92 -17.36
C THR A 195 1.88 -1.99 -16.99
N TYR A 196 1.43 -1.22 -17.97
CA TYR A 196 0.17 -0.49 -17.91
C TYR A 196 -0.94 -1.43 -18.36
N MET A 197 -2.03 -1.49 -17.59
CA MET A 197 -3.15 -2.36 -17.92
C MET A 197 -4.46 -1.59 -17.92
N LYS A 198 -5.19 -1.62 -19.04
CA LYS A 198 -6.56 -1.12 -19.13
C LYS A 198 -7.53 -2.30 -19.16
N VAL A 199 -8.53 -2.27 -18.31
CA VAL A 199 -9.59 -3.29 -18.28
C VAL A 199 -10.89 -2.72 -18.85
N PHE A 200 -11.57 -3.54 -19.63
CA PHE A 200 -12.90 -3.29 -20.19
C PHE A 200 -13.88 -4.31 -19.59
N GLU A 201 -14.89 -3.81 -18.85
CA GLU A 201 -15.82 -4.69 -18.14
C GLU A 201 -16.86 -5.31 -19.07
N ASP A 202 -17.45 -4.49 -19.95
CA ASP A 202 -18.65 -4.83 -20.71
C ASP A 202 -18.40 -5.08 -22.20
N MET A 203 -17.17 -4.92 -22.69
CA MET A 203 -16.91 -4.93 -24.12
C MET A 203 -15.53 -5.52 -24.44
N VAL A 204 -15.49 -6.38 -25.44
CA VAL A 204 -14.23 -6.77 -26.08
C VAL A 204 -14.06 -5.88 -27.33
N PRO A 205 -13.14 -4.90 -27.32
CA PRO A 205 -12.97 -4.01 -28.43
C PRO A 205 -12.52 -4.76 -29.69
N SER A 206 -13.01 -4.30 -30.85
CA SER A 206 -12.56 -4.78 -32.17
C SER A 206 -11.07 -4.49 -32.38
N PRO A 207 -10.42 -5.10 -33.38
CA PRO A 207 -9.03 -4.79 -33.70
C PRO A 207 -8.78 -3.29 -33.97
N GLU A 208 -9.72 -2.61 -34.64
CA GLU A 208 -9.64 -1.19 -34.93
C GLU A 208 -9.77 -0.34 -33.64
N GLU A 209 -10.70 -0.69 -32.76
CA GLU A 209 -10.87 -0.02 -31.46
C GLU A 209 -9.65 -0.24 -30.56
N LYS A 210 -9.04 -1.44 -30.57
CA LYS A 210 -7.78 -1.70 -29.86
C LYS A 210 -6.66 -0.78 -30.33
N ALA A 211 -6.52 -0.58 -31.64
CA ALA A 211 -5.51 0.32 -32.18
C ALA A 211 -5.76 1.77 -31.75
N GLN A 212 -7.03 2.21 -31.76
CA GLN A 212 -7.41 3.56 -31.30
C GLN A 212 -7.15 3.78 -29.81
N ILE A 213 -7.24 2.73 -28.99
CA ILE A 213 -6.94 2.80 -27.54
C ILE A 213 -5.42 2.83 -27.30
N GLN A 214 -4.66 2.12 -28.11
CA GLN A 214 -3.20 2.03 -27.93
C GLN A 214 -2.48 3.37 -28.16
N GLU A 215 -2.94 4.17 -29.13
CA GLU A 215 -2.32 5.46 -29.46
C GLU A 215 -2.38 6.48 -28.29
N PRO A 216 -3.54 6.76 -27.66
CA PRO A 216 -3.60 7.62 -26.49
C PRO A 216 -2.76 7.12 -25.31
N VAL A 217 -2.71 5.79 -25.10
CA VAL A 217 -1.89 5.20 -24.02
C VAL A 217 -0.41 5.40 -24.32
N ARG A 218 0.03 5.16 -25.54
CA ARG A 218 1.41 5.39 -25.95
C ARG A 218 1.81 6.84 -25.76
N HIS A 219 0.98 7.77 -26.19
CA HIS A 219 1.22 9.19 -25.98
C HIS A 219 1.29 9.57 -24.50
N TRP A 220 0.39 9.01 -23.70
CA TRP A 220 0.42 9.20 -22.24
C TRP A 220 1.67 8.61 -21.60
N MET A 221 2.14 7.42 -22.03
CA MET A 221 3.40 6.83 -21.58
C MET A 221 4.59 7.71 -21.97
N ASP A 222 4.60 8.25 -23.18
CA ASP A 222 5.64 9.17 -23.66
C ASP A 222 5.74 10.45 -22.83
N ASP A 223 4.62 10.91 -22.29
CA ASP A 223 4.57 12.07 -21.40
C ASP A 223 5.10 11.79 -19.99
N HIS A 224 5.04 10.54 -19.54
CA HIS A 224 5.40 10.15 -18.16
C HIS A 224 6.76 9.45 -18.03
N ILE A 225 7.29 8.89 -19.11
CA ILE A 225 8.59 8.23 -19.12
C ILE A 225 9.58 9.11 -19.87
N PRO A 226 10.70 9.56 -19.24
CA PRO A 226 11.72 10.36 -19.92
C PRO A 226 12.20 9.70 -21.21
N ALA A 227 12.47 10.50 -22.24
CA ALA A 227 12.84 9.99 -23.57
C ALA A 227 14.12 9.17 -23.56
N GLU A 228 15.05 9.55 -22.70
CA GLU A 228 16.37 8.91 -22.50
C GLU A 228 16.33 7.72 -21.54
N SER A 229 15.18 7.42 -20.90
CA SER A 229 15.06 6.32 -19.96
C SER A 229 14.97 4.97 -20.69
N ASP A 230 15.79 3.99 -20.27
CA ASP A 230 15.72 2.59 -20.73
C ASP A 230 14.42 1.89 -20.30
N LEU A 231 13.68 2.51 -19.37
CA LEU A 231 12.37 2.02 -18.95
C LEU A 231 11.39 1.90 -20.12
N ARG A 232 11.53 2.72 -21.18
CA ARG A 232 10.67 2.61 -22.37
C ARG A 232 10.72 1.23 -23.00
N GLU A 233 11.89 0.61 -23.05
CA GLU A 233 12.07 -0.74 -23.60
C GLU A 233 11.48 -1.83 -22.70
N ARG A 234 11.41 -1.56 -21.40
CA ARG A 234 10.86 -2.47 -20.37
C ARG A 234 9.39 -2.20 -20.04
N THR A 235 8.77 -1.23 -20.73
CA THR A 235 7.38 -0.88 -20.54
C THR A 235 6.49 -1.55 -21.57
N SER A 236 5.37 -2.10 -21.10
CA SER A 236 4.36 -2.72 -21.97
C SER A 236 2.96 -2.21 -21.62
N PHE A 237 2.06 -2.33 -22.59
CA PHE A 237 0.65 -2.05 -22.40
C PHE A 237 -0.19 -3.29 -22.67
N GLU A 238 -1.11 -3.59 -21.77
CA GLU A 238 -1.96 -4.76 -21.81
C GLU A 238 -3.44 -4.38 -21.71
N LEU A 239 -4.28 -5.13 -22.41
CA LEU A 239 -5.73 -5.01 -22.34
C LEU A 239 -6.30 -6.20 -21.57
N GLY A 240 -7.06 -5.91 -20.52
CA GLY A 240 -7.84 -6.89 -19.78
C GLY A 240 -9.33 -6.80 -20.14
N PHE A 241 -10.05 -7.89 -19.90
CA PHE A 241 -11.48 -7.99 -20.17
C PHE A 241 -12.21 -8.68 -19.02
N GLY A 242 -13.44 -8.24 -18.74
CA GLY A 242 -14.28 -8.74 -17.66
C GLY A 242 -14.19 -7.90 -16.38
N PRO A 243 -14.66 -8.41 -15.23
CA PRO A 243 -14.65 -7.66 -13.98
C PRO A 243 -13.25 -7.12 -13.65
N THR A 244 -13.14 -5.83 -13.45
CA THR A 244 -11.84 -5.12 -13.40
C THR A 244 -10.90 -5.71 -12.37
N ALA A 245 -11.37 -5.94 -11.13
CA ALA A 245 -10.52 -6.52 -10.09
C ALA A 245 -10.04 -7.93 -10.44
N GLU A 246 -10.91 -8.78 -10.99
CA GLU A 246 -10.57 -10.15 -11.37
C GLU A 246 -9.51 -10.18 -12.48
N ALA A 247 -9.66 -9.31 -13.48
CA ALA A 247 -8.70 -9.21 -14.59
C ALA A 247 -7.31 -8.77 -14.10
N ILE A 248 -7.25 -7.77 -13.20
CA ILE A 248 -6.01 -7.31 -12.58
C ILE A 248 -5.36 -8.43 -11.77
N LEU A 249 -6.11 -9.08 -10.89
CA LEU A 249 -5.62 -10.16 -10.02
C LEU A 249 -5.12 -11.36 -10.81
N LYS A 250 -5.86 -11.74 -11.85
CA LYS A 250 -5.48 -12.81 -12.75
C LYS A 250 -4.18 -12.48 -13.48
N PHE A 251 -4.07 -11.29 -14.06
CA PHE A 251 -2.85 -10.84 -14.72
C PHE A 251 -1.66 -10.84 -13.76
N ALA A 252 -1.85 -10.28 -12.56
CA ALA A 252 -0.79 -10.24 -11.55
C ALA A 252 -0.28 -11.62 -11.17
N SER A 253 -1.20 -12.59 -11.01
CA SER A 253 -0.84 -13.99 -10.71
C SER A 253 -0.16 -14.68 -11.87
N ASP A 254 -0.72 -14.58 -13.10
CA ASP A 254 -0.24 -15.29 -14.29
C ASP A 254 1.13 -14.78 -14.76
N ARG A 255 1.44 -13.52 -14.51
CA ARG A 255 2.67 -12.85 -14.98
C ARG A 255 3.72 -12.64 -13.89
N GLY A 256 3.48 -13.10 -12.67
CA GLY A 256 4.42 -12.95 -11.56
C GLY A 256 4.70 -11.48 -11.25
N VAL A 257 3.65 -10.67 -11.08
CA VAL A 257 3.79 -9.26 -10.70
C VAL A 257 4.25 -9.17 -9.25
N ASP A 258 5.25 -8.33 -8.99
CA ASP A 258 5.85 -8.15 -7.66
C ASP A 258 5.23 -6.98 -6.90
N LEU A 259 4.67 -6.01 -7.61
CA LEU A 259 3.99 -4.85 -7.02
C LEU A 259 2.86 -4.36 -7.93
N ILE A 260 1.70 -4.11 -7.35
CA ILE A 260 0.63 -3.37 -8.01
C ILE A 260 0.64 -1.95 -7.47
N VAL A 261 0.66 -0.95 -8.35
CA VAL A 261 0.51 0.46 -7.98
C VAL A 261 -0.85 0.94 -8.48
N MET A 262 -1.68 1.50 -7.62
CA MET A 262 -3.03 1.94 -7.98
C MET A 262 -3.32 3.34 -7.48
N SER A 263 -4.04 4.13 -8.27
CA SER A 263 -4.70 5.34 -7.77
C SER A 263 -5.97 4.99 -7.00
N VAL A 264 -6.22 5.72 -5.93
CA VAL A 264 -7.47 5.63 -5.15
C VAL A 264 -8.08 7.01 -5.05
N ARG A 265 -9.37 7.14 -5.34
CA ARG A 265 -10.07 8.40 -5.18
C ARG A 265 -10.25 8.72 -3.70
N ARG A 266 -10.12 10.01 -3.35
CA ARG A 266 -10.55 10.46 -2.02
C ARG A 266 -12.05 10.25 -1.89
N MET A 267 -12.45 9.43 -0.94
CA MET A 267 -13.86 9.35 -0.55
C MET A 267 -14.14 10.40 0.51
N ASP A 268 -15.21 11.18 0.32
CA ASP A 268 -15.77 11.99 1.40
C ASP A 268 -16.27 11.03 2.49
N PRO A 269 -15.91 11.22 3.78
CA PRO A 269 -16.34 10.35 4.87
C PRO A 269 -17.87 10.16 4.95
N VAL A 270 -18.65 11.18 4.55
CA VAL A 270 -20.11 11.12 4.50
C VAL A 270 -20.59 10.21 3.36
N MET A 271 -19.87 10.16 2.24
CA MET A 271 -20.19 9.31 1.10
C MET A 271 -19.72 7.86 1.33
N ALA A 272 -18.64 7.65 2.07
CA ALA A 272 -18.09 6.32 2.35
C ALA A 272 -19.09 5.40 3.07
N ALA A 273 -20.01 5.96 3.87
CA ALA A 273 -21.04 5.22 4.59
C ALA A 273 -22.19 4.70 3.70
N HIS A 274 -22.27 5.12 2.44
CA HIS A 274 -23.43 4.88 1.54
C HIS A 274 -23.03 4.20 0.22
N PHE A 275 -21.77 3.79 0.04
CA PHE A 275 -21.32 3.16 -1.19
C PHE A 275 -21.42 1.63 -1.13
N ASP A 276 -22.52 1.10 -1.66
CA ASP A 276 -22.75 -0.34 -1.92
C ASP A 276 -22.09 -0.84 -3.24
N LYS A 277 -21.30 0.01 -3.92
CA LYS A 277 -20.63 -0.43 -5.15
C LYS A 277 -19.30 -1.10 -4.84
N PRO A 278 -18.98 -2.24 -5.49
CA PRO A 278 -17.67 -2.87 -5.38
C PRO A 278 -16.59 -1.85 -5.76
N ASP A 279 -15.67 -1.58 -4.83
CA ASP A 279 -14.50 -0.76 -5.09
C ASP A 279 -13.41 -1.67 -5.66
N THR A 280 -13.09 -1.50 -6.94
CA THR A 280 -12.05 -2.29 -7.63
C THR A 280 -10.75 -2.32 -6.83
N ALA A 281 -10.34 -1.19 -6.28
CA ALA A 281 -9.11 -1.11 -5.53
C ALA A 281 -9.21 -1.87 -4.19
N TYR A 282 -10.34 -1.85 -3.52
CA TYR A 282 -10.60 -2.66 -2.32
C TYR A 282 -10.47 -4.17 -2.63
N ASP A 283 -11.11 -4.62 -3.71
CA ASP A 283 -11.05 -6.03 -4.10
C ASP A 283 -9.64 -6.47 -4.50
N VAL A 284 -8.90 -5.61 -5.19
CA VAL A 284 -7.49 -5.86 -5.53
C VAL A 284 -6.64 -5.92 -4.25
N VAL A 285 -6.70 -4.92 -3.38
CA VAL A 285 -5.94 -4.88 -2.11
C VAL A 285 -6.20 -6.12 -1.25
N ARG A 286 -7.45 -6.56 -1.19
CA ARG A 286 -7.86 -7.72 -0.40
C ARG A 286 -7.31 -9.05 -0.93
N ALA A 287 -7.18 -9.20 -2.25
CA ALA A 287 -6.94 -10.49 -2.91
C ALA A 287 -5.62 -10.58 -3.68
N ALA A 288 -4.84 -9.51 -3.75
CA ALA A 288 -3.61 -9.45 -4.53
C ALA A 288 -2.61 -10.55 -4.13
N PRO A 289 -1.93 -11.15 -5.12
CA PRO A 289 -0.86 -12.11 -4.87
C PRO A 289 0.45 -11.45 -4.40
N CYS A 290 0.57 -10.14 -4.56
CA CYS A 290 1.74 -9.32 -4.25
C CYS A 290 1.32 -8.06 -3.45
N PRO A 291 2.27 -7.28 -2.89
CA PRO A 291 1.96 -6.00 -2.27
C PRO A 291 1.23 -5.05 -3.22
N VAL A 292 0.39 -4.17 -2.65
CA VAL A 292 -0.33 -3.14 -3.39
C VAL A 292 -0.01 -1.77 -2.80
N LEU A 293 0.55 -0.88 -3.60
CA LEU A 293 0.77 0.52 -3.26
C LEU A 293 -0.41 1.35 -3.77
N THR A 294 -1.21 1.88 -2.85
CA THR A 294 -2.31 2.78 -3.18
C THR A 294 -1.90 4.23 -2.97
N VAL A 295 -2.21 5.08 -3.96
CA VAL A 295 -1.80 6.49 -4.01
C VAL A 295 -3.03 7.36 -4.27
N ARG A 296 -3.08 8.53 -3.64
CA ARG A 296 -4.18 9.50 -3.77
C ARG A 296 -3.75 10.79 -4.42
#